data_df63b4da12facca58f952d1406da12a6
#
_entry.id   df63b4da12facca58f952d1406da12a6
#
_cell.length_a   1.000
_cell.length_b   1.000
_cell.length_c   1.000
_cell.angle_alpha   90.00
_cell.angle_beta   90.00
_cell.angle_gamma   90.00
#
_symmetry.space_group_name_H-M   'P 1'
#
loop_
_entity.id
_entity.type
_entity.pdbx_description
1 polymer ?
#
loop_
_entity_poly.entity_id
_entity_poly.type
_entity_poly.pdbx_seq_one_letter_code
_entity_poly.pdbx_strand_id
1 'polypeptide(L)'
;TAKLYGDHCLLTSNQKIMADVNKIFNYLEQPKTGINFLKDCKVIIPSPSIVKKEMMNLVDEEIKQARKKKPAAITLKMNSLSDLDMIQKLYEAARAGVQLKLIIRGIFCMLSEHKKFEKPIRAISIVDEYLEHARVWVFHNKGKEKVYISSADWMLRNMEHRVEATCPIWNEELQQELKDILNIQLQDNVKARWLDNELSNDYVRTTKKKIRSQVETYNYLYKKTQPEK
;
A
#
# COMPACT_ATOMS: atom_id res chain seq x y z
N THR A 1 20.01 6.86 9.81
CA THR A 1 18.90 6.64 8.84
C THR A 1 17.52 6.72 9.51
N ALA A 2 17.32 6.12 10.70
CA ALA A 2 16.02 6.10 11.38
C ALA A 2 15.38 7.50 11.55
N LYS A 3 16.17 8.55 11.71
CA LYS A 3 15.66 9.94 11.84
C LYS A 3 15.08 10.53 10.55
N LEU A 4 15.28 9.88 9.40
CA LEU A 4 14.84 10.37 8.09
C LEU A 4 13.64 9.61 7.54
N TYR A 5 13.34 8.41 8.05
CA TYR A 5 12.30 7.52 7.52
C TYR A 5 10.96 7.73 8.23
N GLY A 6 9.93 8.04 7.45
CA GLY A 6 8.54 7.95 7.90
C GLY A 6 8.02 6.54 7.65
N ASP A 7 8.09 5.68 8.66
CA ASP A 7 7.68 4.28 8.55
C ASP A 7 6.64 3.91 9.61
N HIS A 8 5.99 2.75 9.44
CA HIS A 8 5.10 2.16 10.45
C HIS A 8 5.73 0.92 11.04
N CYS A 9 5.62 0.78 12.36
CA CYS A 9 6.09 -0.40 13.09
C CYS A 9 4.91 -1.00 13.86
N LEU A 10 4.64 -2.29 13.64
CA LEU A 10 3.64 -3.05 14.39
C LEU A 10 4.29 -3.76 15.56
N LEU A 11 3.92 -3.39 16.78
CA LEU A 11 4.23 -4.14 17.99
C LEU A 11 3.06 -5.09 18.28
N THR A 12 3.32 -6.39 18.38
CA THR A 12 2.26 -7.38 18.57
C THR A 12 2.73 -8.58 19.38
N SER A 13 1.84 -9.13 20.19
CA SER A 13 2.01 -10.41 20.88
C SER A 13 1.13 -11.52 20.26
N ASN A 14 0.56 -11.29 19.08
CA ASN A 14 -0.30 -12.27 18.41
C ASN A 14 0.50 -13.52 18.03
N GLN A 15 0.16 -14.65 18.64
CA GLN A 15 0.89 -15.91 18.50
C GLN A 15 0.93 -16.43 17.04
N LYS A 16 -0.10 -16.15 16.23
CA LYS A 16 -0.13 -16.58 14.83
C LYS A 16 0.85 -15.78 13.97
N ILE A 17 0.94 -14.45 14.22
CA ILE A 17 1.93 -13.59 13.55
C ILE A 17 3.34 -14.01 13.98
N MET A 18 3.56 -14.20 15.27
CA MET A 18 4.87 -14.62 15.80
C MET A 18 5.32 -15.97 15.24
N ALA A 19 4.40 -16.93 15.14
CA ALA A 19 4.69 -18.24 14.52
C ALA A 19 5.12 -18.11 13.06
N ASP A 20 4.49 -17.24 12.29
CA ASP A 20 4.87 -17.01 10.90
C ASP A 20 6.19 -16.23 10.78
N VAL A 21 6.45 -15.26 11.66
CA VAL A 21 7.77 -14.60 11.74
C VAL A 21 8.88 -15.63 11.95
N ASN A 22 8.67 -16.59 12.88
CA ASN A 22 9.64 -17.65 13.13
C ASN A 22 9.89 -18.52 11.88
N LYS A 23 8.84 -18.83 11.11
CA LYS A 23 8.99 -19.56 9.83
C LYS A 23 9.83 -18.78 8.81
N ILE A 24 9.67 -17.44 8.75
CA ILE A 24 10.48 -16.60 7.88
C ILE A 24 11.95 -16.65 8.31
N PHE A 25 12.25 -16.61 9.61
CA PHE A 25 13.62 -16.81 10.10
C PHE A 25 14.17 -18.19 9.76
N ASN A 26 13.40 -19.26 9.93
CA ASN A 26 13.81 -20.61 9.54
C ASN A 26 14.12 -20.70 8.03
N TYR A 27 13.36 -19.99 7.19
CA TYR A 27 13.67 -19.89 5.77
C TYR A 27 15.00 -19.16 5.52
N LEU A 28 15.26 -18.07 6.24
CA LEU A 28 16.52 -17.32 6.10
C LEU A 28 17.75 -18.14 6.49
N GLU A 29 17.61 -19.05 7.44
CA GLU A 29 18.67 -19.99 7.80
C GLU A 29 18.92 -21.06 6.73
N GLN A 30 17.89 -21.46 5.97
CA GLN A 30 17.93 -22.54 4.99
C GLN A 30 17.29 -22.15 3.64
N PRO A 31 17.78 -21.10 2.95
CA PRO A 31 17.08 -20.52 1.79
C PRO A 31 16.95 -21.47 0.58
N LYS A 32 17.86 -22.43 0.43
CA LYS A 32 17.85 -23.36 -0.70
C LYS A 32 16.79 -24.47 -0.58
N THR A 33 16.46 -24.88 0.63
CA THR A 33 15.55 -26.00 0.92
C THR A 33 14.29 -25.59 1.69
N GLY A 34 14.32 -24.42 2.31
CA GLY A 34 13.34 -23.96 3.27
C GLY A 34 12.09 -23.28 2.68
N ILE A 35 11.88 -23.29 1.36
CA ILE A 35 10.73 -22.58 0.73
C ILE A 35 9.37 -23.02 1.33
N ASN A 36 9.28 -24.24 1.85
CA ASN A 36 8.07 -24.71 2.50
C ASN A 36 7.74 -23.93 3.77
N PHE A 37 8.74 -23.41 4.50
CA PHE A 37 8.49 -22.56 5.66
C PHE A 37 7.66 -21.31 5.28
N LEU A 38 7.93 -20.69 4.13
CA LEU A 38 7.16 -19.56 3.64
C LEU A 38 5.75 -19.98 3.22
N LYS A 39 5.60 -21.13 2.54
CA LYS A 39 4.30 -21.66 2.13
C LYS A 39 3.41 -22.03 3.31
N ASP A 40 4.01 -22.38 4.44
CA ASP A 40 3.31 -22.74 5.67
C ASP A 40 2.85 -21.54 6.50
N CYS A 41 3.21 -20.31 6.11
CA CYS A 41 2.68 -19.10 6.73
C CYS A 41 1.15 -19.07 6.60
N LYS A 42 0.46 -18.70 7.67
CA LYS A 42 -1.01 -18.69 7.73
C LYS A 42 -1.58 -17.27 7.77
N VAL A 43 -0.79 -16.31 8.17
CA VAL A 43 -1.19 -14.93 8.42
C VAL A 43 -0.34 -13.95 7.63
N ILE A 44 0.98 -14.01 7.83
CA ILE A 44 1.90 -13.20 7.04
C ILE A 44 1.94 -13.73 5.62
N ILE A 45 1.85 -12.82 4.66
CA ILE A 45 2.00 -13.12 3.24
C ILE A 45 3.46 -12.81 2.85
N PRO A 46 4.33 -13.81 2.76
CA PRO A 46 5.74 -13.58 2.52
C PRO A 46 6.11 -13.51 1.04
N SER A 47 7.25 -12.93 0.73
CA SER A 47 8.01 -13.12 -0.50
C SER A 47 9.19 -14.08 -0.23
N PRO A 48 9.71 -14.73 -1.28
CA PRO A 48 9.33 -14.71 -2.69
C PRO A 48 8.08 -15.53 -3.02
N SER A 49 7.52 -15.27 -4.19
CA SER A 49 6.52 -16.08 -4.93
C SER A 49 5.10 -16.14 -4.34
N ILE A 50 4.85 -15.78 -3.08
CA ILE A 50 3.52 -15.91 -2.45
C ILE A 50 2.77 -14.60 -2.52
N VAL A 51 3.41 -13.48 -2.15
CA VAL A 51 2.77 -12.16 -2.06
C VAL A 51 2.15 -11.73 -3.37
N LYS A 52 2.81 -11.96 -4.50
CA LYS A 52 2.31 -11.58 -5.84
C LYS A 52 0.96 -12.22 -6.13
N LYS A 53 0.87 -13.55 -5.94
CA LYS A 53 -0.36 -14.31 -6.16
C LYS A 53 -1.49 -13.82 -5.25
N GLU A 54 -1.21 -13.61 -3.97
CA GLU A 54 -2.21 -13.18 -3.01
C GLU A 54 -2.71 -11.76 -3.31
N MET A 55 -1.83 -10.84 -3.71
CA MET A 55 -2.23 -9.49 -4.09
C MET A 55 -3.06 -9.50 -5.38
N MET A 56 -2.70 -10.33 -6.38
CA MET A 56 -3.52 -10.52 -7.57
C MET A 56 -4.93 -11.02 -7.23
N ASN A 57 -5.05 -11.98 -6.32
CA ASN A 57 -6.35 -12.49 -5.86
C ASN A 57 -7.19 -11.39 -5.21
N LEU A 58 -6.58 -10.52 -4.39
CA LEU A 58 -7.29 -9.39 -3.77
C LEU A 58 -7.77 -8.38 -4.82
N VAL A 59 -6.95 -8.07 -5.82
CA VAL A 59 -7.36 -7.21 -6.94
C VAL A 59 -8.50 -7.86 -7.74
N ASP A 60 -8.45 -9.17 -7.99
CA ASP A 60 -9.51 -9.90 -8.69
C ASP A 60 -10.85 -9.86 -7.95
N GLU A 61 -10.83 -9.93 -6.61
CA GLU A 61 -12.06 -9.76 -5.82
C GLU A 61 -12.66 -8.35 -5.98
N GLU A 62 -11.85 -7.30 -6.02
CA GLU A 62 -12.34 -5.94 -6.30
C GLU A 62 -12.89 -5.83 -7.73
N ILE A 63 -12.21 -6.41 -8.73
CA ILE A 63 -12.70 -6.48 -10.11
C ILE A 63 -14.08 -7.16 -10.18
N LYS A 64 -14.25 -8.30 -9.49
CA LYS A 64 -15.54 -9.01 -9.42
C LYS A 64 -16.65 -8.14 -8.82
N GLN A 65 -16.35 -7.32 -7.80
CA GLN A 65 -17.32 -6.39 -7.22
C GLN A 65 -17.67 -5.26 -8.21
N ALA A 66 -16.67 -4.62 -8.80
CA ALA A 66 -16.87 -3.55 -9.76
C ALA A 66 -17.72 -3.99 -10.97
N ARG A 67 -17.44 -5.17 -11.54
CA ARG A 67 -18.25 -5.75 -12.64
C ARG A 67 -19.72 -6.00 -12.24
N LYS A 68 -20.00 -6.20 -10.96
CA LYS A 68 -21.37 -6.28 -10.42
C LYS A 68 -21.95 -4.91 -10.05
N LYS A 69 -21.28 -3.81 -10.42
CA LYS A 69 -21.64 -2.43 -10.08
C LYS A 69 -21.73 -2.18 -8.57
N LYS A 70 -20.99 -2.96 -7.78
CA LYS A 70 -20.85 -2.78 -6.33
C LYS A 70 -19.64 -1.92 -6.02
N PRO A 71 -19.59 -1.24 -4.86
CA PRO A 71 -18.42 -0.50 -4.42
C PRO A 71 -17.17 -1.38 -4.45
N ALA A 72 -16.11 -0.86 -5.08
CA ALA A 72 -14.81 -1.52 -5.19
C ALA A 72 -13.71 -0.45 -5.23
N ALA A 73 -12.71 -0.59 -4.36
CA ALA A 73 -11.65 0.39 -4.26
C ALA A 73 -10.34 -0.25 -3.76
N ILE A 74 -9.23 0.27 -4.25
CA ILE A 74 -7.89 -0.10 -3.83
C ILE A 74 -7.11 1.18 -3.56
N THR A 75 -6.49 1.28 -2.39
CA THR A 75 -5.54 2.35 -2.07
C THR A 75 -4.18 1.72 -1.78
N LEU A 76 -3.16 2.13 -2.53
CA LEU A 76 -1.81 1.62 -2.39
C LEU A 76 -0.85 2.76 -2.09
N LYS A 77 -0.12 2.66 -0.99
CA LYS A 77 1.06 3.46 -0.71
C LYS A 77 2.27 2.54 -0.76
N MET A 78 3.28 2.90 -1.54
CA MET A 78 4.55 2.18 -1.64
C MET A 78 5.63 3.08 -2.24
N ASN A 79 6.88 2.60 -2.28
CA ASN A 79 7.94 3.41 -2.89
C ASN A 79 7.97 3.23 -4.40
N SER A 80 7.74 2.01 -4.90
CA SER A 80 7.91 1.71 -6.32
C SER A 80 6.86 0.74 -6.84
N LEU A 81 6.38 1.01 -8.06
CA LEU A 81 5.44 0.19 -8.81
C LEU A 81 6.00 -0.05 -10.20
N SER A 82 6.60 -1.22 -10.44
CA SER A 82 7.24 -1.57 -11.72
C SER A 82 7.11 -3.04 -12.12
N ASP A 83 6.43 -3.88 -11.32
CA ASP A 83 6.12 -5.25 -11.73
C ASP A 83 5.04 -5.24 -12.81
N LEU A 84 5.38 -5.79 -13.98
CA LEU A 84 4.52 -5.74 -15.17
C LEU A 84 3.17 -6.42 -14.96
N ASP A 85 3.17 -7.59 -14.32
CA ASP A 85 1.92 -8.36 -14.12
C ASP A 85 0.99 -7.63 -13.14
N MET A 86 1.55 -7.04 -12.08
CA MET A 86 0.79 -6.24 -11.12
C MET A 86 0.21 -4.98 -11.77
N ILE A 87 0.99 -4.30 -12.64
CA ILE A 87 0.52 -3.15 -13.41
C ILE A 87 -0.61 -3.55 -14.36
N GLN A 88 -0.46 -4.66 -15.10
CA GLN A 88 -1.52 -5.18 -15.96
C GLN A 88 -2.79 -5.49 -15.17
N LYS A 89 -2.65 -6.09 -13.98
CA LYS A 89 -3.78 -6.38 -13.09
C LYS A 89 -4.47 -5.10 -12.61
N LEU A 90 -3.73 -4.04 -12.28
CA LEU A 90 -4.31 -2.74 -11.94
C LEU A 90 -5.01 -2.08 -13.14
N TYR A 91 -4.50 -2.27 -14.37
CA TYR A 91 -5.22 -1.82 -15.57
C TYR A 91 -6.54 -2.58 -15.79
N GLU A 92 -6.59 -3.89 -15.51
CA GLU A 92 -7.84 -4.64 -15.53
C GLU A 92 -8.83 -4.09 -14.50
N ALA A 93 -8.36 -3.77 -13.30
CA ALA A 93 -9.16 -3.18 -12.24
C ALA A 93 -9.72 -1.80 -12.64
N ALA A 94 -8.89 -0.92 -13.23
CA ALA A 94 -9.33 0.40 -13.71
C ALA A 94 -10.39 0.29 -14.81
N ARG A 95 -10.22 -0.65 -15.75
CA ARG A 95 -11.20 -0.92 -16.80
C ARG A 95 -12.52 -1.49 -16.27
N ALA A 96 -12.47 -2.21 -15.17
CA ALA A 96 -13.65 -2.77 -14.53
C ALA A 96 -14.40 -1.76 -13.63
N GLY A 97 -13.84 -0.56 -13.41
CA GLY A 97 -14.45 0.48 -12.59
C GLY A 97 -14.04 0.45 -11.10
N VAL A 98 -13.00 -0.28 -10.74
CA VAL A 98 -12.39 -0.21 -9.40
C VAL A 98 -11.79 1.19 -9.20
N GLN A 99 -12.08 1.84 -8.08
CA GLN A 99 -11.46 3.11 -7.72
C GLN A 99 -10.03 2.88 -7.26
N LEU A 100 -9.04 3.38 -8.02
CA LEU A 100 -7.63 3.25 -7.69
C LEU A 100 -7.08 4.58 -7.15
N LYS A 101 -6.41 4.52 -5.99
CA LYS A 101 -5.69 5.64 -5.37
C LYS A 101 -4.27 5.16 -5.06
N LEU A 102 -3.29 5.81 -5.65
CA LEU A 102 -1.89 5.42 -5.59
C LEU A 102 -1.04 6.56 -5.01
N ILE A 103 -0.22 6.24 -4.01
CA ILE A 103 0.79 7.14 -3.44
C ILE A 103 2.13 6.46 -3.66
N ILE A 104 2.84 6.84 -4.73
CA ILE A 104 4.09 6.20 -5.14
C ILE A 104 5.21 7.24 -5.10
N ARG A 105 6.17 7.05 -4.23
CA ARG A 105 7.25 8.03 -4.01
C ARG A 105 8.32 8.02 -5.10
N GLY A 106 8.66 6.86 -5.62
CA GLY A 106 9.79 6.65 -6.53
C GLY A 106 9.35 6.16 -7.92
N ILE A 107 9.74 4.95 -8.28
CA ILE A 107 9.49 4.40 -9.62
C ILE A 107 8.00 4.16 -9.83
N PHE A 108 7.46 4.74 -10.89
CA PHE A 108 6.07 4.57 -11.31
C PHE A 108 6.03 4.24 -12.80
N CYS A 109 5.74 2.98 -13.14
CA CYS A 109 5.80 2.45 -14.50
C CYS A 109 4.41 2.15 -15.10
N MET A 110 3.38 2.96 -14.73
CA MET A 110 2.06 2.78 -15.32
C MET A 110 1.45 4.11 -15.76
N LEU A 111 0.48 4.03 -16.67
CA LEU A 111 -0.35 5.17 -17.05
C LEU A 111 -1.44 5.38 -16.00
N SER A 112 -1.65 6.62 -15.59
CA SER A 112 -2.73 6.99 -14.66
C SER A 112 -4.05 7.29 -15.38
N GLU A 113 -4.01 7.59 -16.70
CA GLU A 113 -5.16 7.93 -17.52
C GLU A 113 -5.17 7.12 -18.83
N HIS A 114 -6.33 6.61 -19.19
CA HIS A 114 -6.55 5.96 -20.46
C HIS A 114 -8.06 5.93 -20.80
N LYS A 115 -8.41 6.10 -22.10
CA LYS A 115 -9.81 6.11 -22.57
C LYS A 115 -10.62 4.85 -22.22
N LYS A 116 -9.96 3.73 -21.94
CA LYS A 116 -10.60 2.47 -21.55
C LYS A 116 -10.79 2.34 -20.03
N PHE A 117 -10.31 3.28 -19.24
CA PHE A 117 -10.55 3.24 -17.79
C PHE A 117 -11.93 3.80 -17.50
N GLU A 118 -12.71 3.07 -16.73
CA GLU A 118 -14.02 3.51 -16.27
C GLU A 118 -13.92 4.73 -15.35
N LYS A 119 -12.84 4.81 -14.57
CA LYS A 119 -12.48 5.94 -13.73
C LYS A 119 -10.98 6.22 -13.84
N PRO A 120 -10.56 7.50 -13.83
CA PRO A 120 -9.13 7.83 -13.80
C PRO A 120 -8.49 7.31 -12.52
N ILE A 121 -7.24 6.89 -12.66
CA ILE A 121 -6.42 6.47 -11.51
C ILE A 121 -5.86 7.73 -10.84
N ARG A 122 -6.18 7.93 -9.57
CA ARG A 122 -5.56 9.01 -8.81
C ARG A 122 -4.19 8.56 -8.35
N ALA A 123 -3.14 9.05 -8.98
CA ALA A 123 -1.75 8.72 -8.67
C ALA A 123 -0.97 9.98 -8.29
N ILE A 124 -0.34 9.97 -7.12
CA ILE A 124 0.48 11.07 -6.62
C ILE A 124 1.80 10.56 -6.04
N SER A 125 2.80 11.42 -6.05
CA SER A 125 4.06 11.25 -5.34
C SER A 125 4.19 12.31 -4.25
N ILE A 126 4.73 11.93 -3.09
CA ILE A 126 5.05 12.86 -2.00
C ILE A 126 6.53 12.72 -1.70
N VAL A 127 7.27 13.82 -1.91
CA VAL A 127 8.66 13.98 -1.50
C VAL A 127 8.74 15.23 -0.65
N ASP A 128 9.07 15.07 0.62
CA ASP A 128 9.10 16.15 1.59
C ASP A 128 10.31 15.98 2.54
N GLU A 129 10.24 16.55 3.74
CA GLU A 129 11.31 16.58 4.74
C GLU A 129 11.74 15.19 5.19
N TYR A 130 10.77 14.30 5.42
CA TYR A 130 11.01 12.91 5.78
C TYR A 130 10.78 11.98 4.60
N LEU A 131 11.52 10.87 4.58
CA LEU A 131 11.39 9.87 3.54
C LEU A 131 10.10 9.07 3.73
N GLU A 132 9.15 9.22 2.82
CA GLU A 132 7.89 8.47 2.79
C GLU A 132 8.15 7.00 2.42
N HIS A 133 8.53 6.19 3.41
CA HIS A 133 9.02 4.82 3.18
C HIS A 133 7.98 3.74 3.51
N ALA A 134 6.95 4.06 4.25
CA ALA A 134 5.90 3.11 4.62
C ALA A 134 5.17 2.55 3.39
N ARG A 135 4.85 1.25 3.44
CA ARG A 135 3.97 0.60 2.47
C ARG A 135 2.71 0.15 3.18
N VAL A 136 1.59 0.68 2.70
CA VAL A 136 0.26 0.37 3.24
C VAL A 136 -0.67 0.08 2.06
N TRP A 137 -1.36 -1.06 2.11
CA TRP A 137 -2.27 -1.49 1.06
C TRP A 137 -3.66 -1.71 1.64
N VAL A 138 -4.67 -1.11 1.03
CA VAL A 138 -6.06 -1.19 1.46
C VAL A 138 -6.94 -1.67 0.31
N PHE A 139 -7.71 -2.71 0.55
CA PHE A 139 -8.70 -3.26 -0.37
C PHE A 139 -10.10 -3.13 0.27
N HIS A 140 -11.08 -2.63 -0.48
CA HIS A 140 -12.45 -2.41 0.01
C HIS A 140 -13.16 -3.69 0.45
N ASN A 141 -12.90 -4.80 -0.23
CA ASN A 141 -13.35 -6.14 0.16
C ASN A 141 -14.81 -6.20 0.63
N LYS A 142 -15.74 -5.71 -0.20
CA LYS A 142 -17.19 -5.74 0.09
C LYS A 142 -17.59 -4.98 1.36
N GLY A 143 -16.85 -3.94 1.72
CA GLY A 143 -17.07 -3.14 2.93
C GLY A 143 -16.40 -3.70 4.20
N LYS A 144 -15.76 -4.87 4.12
CA LYS A 144 -14.90 -5.42 5.19
C LYS A 144 -13.45 -5.24 4.78
N GLU A 145 -12.96 -4.03 4.89
CA GLU A 145 -11.66 -3.65 4.36
C GLU A 145 -10.53 -4.55 4.85
N LYS A 146 -9.63 -4.86 3.94
CA LYS A 146 -8.38 -5.56 4.25
C LYS A 146 -7.24 -4.55 4.18
N VAL A 147 -6.58 -4.35 5.30
CA VAL A 147 -5.47 -3.41 5.46
C VAL A 147 -4.19 -4.17 5.77
N TYR A 148 -3.13 -3.84 5.06
CA TYR A 148 -1.82 -4.46 5.21
C TYR A 148 -0.73 -3.41 5.36
N ILE A 149 0.26 -3.70 6.21
CA ILE A 149 1.58 -3.07 6.15
C ILE A 149 2.56 -4.05 5.53
N SER A 150 3.53 -3.55 4.76
CA SER A 150 4.47 -4.41 4.04
C SER A 150 5.87 -3.82 3.98
N SER A 151 6.87 -4.69 3.89
CA SER A 151 8.22 -4.30 3.50
C SER A 151 8.42 -4.30 1.97
N ALA A 152 7.49 -4.93 1.21
CA ALA A 152 7.59 -5.08 -0.23
C ALA A 152 7.06 -3.85 -1.00
N ASP A 153 7.77 -3.49 -2.06
CA ASP A 153 7.23 -2.73 -3.17
C ASP A 153 6.66 -3.69 -4.25
N TRP A 154 5.84 -3.20 -5.14
CA TRP A 154 5.38 -3.99 -6.27
C TRP A 154 6.40 -3.93 -7.41
N MET A 155 7.54 -4.55 -7.17
CA MET A 155 8.66 -4.71 -8.07
C MET A 155 9.03 -6.19 -8.19
N LEU A 156 9.52 -6.61 -9.34
CA LEU A 156 9.94 -8.00 -9.57
C LEU A 156 10.88 -8.50 -8.47
N ARG A 157 11.89 -7.71 -8.11
CA ARG A 157 12.86 -8.09 -7.06
C ARG A 157 12.23 -8.33 -5.69
N ASN A 158 11.20 -7.56 -5.31
CA ASN A 158 10.50 -7.70 -4.03
C ASN A 158 9.53 -8.88 -4.07
N MET A 159 8.86 -9.10 -5.20
CA MET A 159 7.87 -10.13 -5.37
C MET A 159 8.48 -11.54 -5.52
N GLU A 160 9.65 -11.65 -6.20
CA GLU A 160 10.19 -12.94 -6.64
C GLU A 160 11.57 -13.29 -6.06
N HIS A 161 12.33 -12.32 -5.52
CA HIS A 161 13.71 -12.56 -5.13
C HIS A 161 14.06 -12.22 -3.70
N ARG A 162 13.46 -11.18 -3.13
CA ARG A 162 13.71 -10.75 -1.75
C ARG A 162 12.82 -11.49 -0.77
N VAL A 163 13.30 -11.61 0.46
CA VAL A 163 12.45 -12.00 1.59
C VAL A 163 11.78 -10.73 2.10
N GLU A 164 10.48 -10.67 1.94
CA GLU A 164 9.64 -9.57 2.40
C GLU A 164 8.48 -10.12 3.22
N ALA A 165 7.89 -9.28 4.05
CA ALA A 165 6.73 -9.65 4.86
C ALA A 165 5.59 -8.65 4.66
N THR A 166 4.40 -9.17 4.36
CA THR A 166 3.17 -8.39 4.30
C THR A 166 2.25 -8.88 5.42
N CYS A 167 1.99 -8.00 6.38
CA CYS A 167 1.25 -8.31 7.60
C CYS A 167 -0.15 -7.68 7.54
N PRO A 168 -1.24 -8.46 7.73
CA PRO A 168 -2.57 -7.92 7.86
C PRO A 168 -2.74 -7.19 9.19
N ILE A 169 -3.44 -6.08 9.18
CA ILE A 169 -3.85 -5.35 10.37
C ILE A 169 -5.31 -5.72 10.67
N TRP A 170 -5.57 -6.33 11.81
CA TRP A 170 -6.92 -6.79 12.19
C TRP A 170 -7.62 -5.86 13.18
N ASN A 171 -6.85 -5.11 13.97
CA ASN A 171 -7.41 -4.15 14.90
C ASN A 171 -8.04 -2.99 14.13
N GLU A 172 -9.34 -2.74 14.32
CA GLU A 172 -10.12 -1.74 13.58
C GLU A 172 -9.62 -0.31 13.83
N GLU A 173 -9.16 -0.01 15.04
CA GLU A 173 -8.62 1.32 15.37
C GLU A 173 -7.31 1.58 14.61
N LEU A 174 -6.41 0.58 14.54
CA LEU A 174 -5.18 0.69 13.76
C LEU A 174 -5.46 0.73 12.25
N GLN A 175 -6.45 -0.02 11.76
CA GLN A 175 -6.89 0.10 10.37
C GLN A 175 -7.38 1.52 10.07
N GLN A 176 -8.20 2.08 10.96
CA GLN A 176 -8.71 3.44 10.79
C GLN A 176 -7.59 4.46 10.82
N GLU A 177 -6.64 4.33 11.74
CA GLU A 177 -5.48 5.21 11.83
C GLU A 177 -4.64 5.20 10.53
N LEU A 178 -4.35 4.03 10.00
CA LEU A 178 -3.62 3.91 8.73
C LEU A 178 -4.40 4.53 7.57
N LYS A 179 -5.72 4.34 7.51
CA LYS A 179 -6.59 4.96 6.49
C LYS A 179 -6.65 6.47 6.62
N ASP A 180 -6.70 7.00 7.84
CA ASP A 180 -6.70 8.44 8.08
C ASP A 180 -5.39 9.07 7.62
N ILE A 181 -4.25 8.44 7.91
CA ILE A 181 -2.94 8.88 7.43
C ILE A 181 -2.90 8.87 5.88
N LEU A 182 -3.36 7.78 5.24
CA LEU A 182 -3.45 7.73 3.78
C LEU A 182 -4.37 8.81 3.21
N ASN A 183 -5.50 9.10 3.87
CA ASN A 183 -6.42 10.14 3.45
C ASN A 183 -5.79 11.55 3.59
N ILE A 184 -5.03 11.80 4.67
CA ILE A 184 -4.26 13.04 4.83
C ILE A 184 -3.25 13.18 3.68
N GLN A 185 -2.52 12.13 3.35
CA GLN A 185 -1.55 12.12 2.25
C GLN A 185 -2.22 12.34 0.89
N LEU A 186 -3.36 11.70 0.63
CA LEU A 186 -4.13 11.92 -0.59
C LEU A 186 -4.69 13.35 -0.71
N GLN A 187 -4.80 14.08 0.37
CA GLN A 187 -5.24 15.48 0.37
C GLN A 187 -4.09 16.49 0.30
N ASP A 188 -2.83 16.03 0.33
CA ASP A 188 -1.68 16.91 0.23
C ASP A 188 -1.75 17.76 -1.04
N ASN A 189 -1.73 19.08 -0.87
CA ASN A 189 -1.75 20.06 -1.95
C ASN A 189 -0.59 21.06 -1.83
N VAL A 190 0.43 20.72 -1.04
CA VAL A 190 1.63 21.52 -0.82
C VAL A 190 2.86 20.82 -1.41
N LYS A 191 3.02 19.53 -1.14
CA LYS A 191 4.18 18.72 -1.53
C LYS A 191 3.86 17.63 -2.55
N ALA A 192 2.61 17.16 -2.58
CA ALA A 192 2.23 16.14 -3.55
C ALA A 192 2.37 16.62 -4.99
N ARG A 193 2.78 15.71 -5.86
CA ARG A 193 2.92 15.89 -7.30
C ARG A 193 2.10 14.85 -8.04
N TRP A 194 1.54 15.21 -9.18
CA TRP A 194 0.84 14.28 -10.05
C TRP A 194 1.81 13.28 -10.68
N LEU A 195 1.38 12.03 -10.75
CA LEU A 195 1.99 10.99 -11.56
C LEU A 195 1.09 10.80 -12.79
N ASP A 196 1.17 11.74 -13.69
CA ASP A 196 0.41 11.77 -14.93
C ASP A 196 1.16 11.09 -16.09
N ASN A 197 0.49 10.98 -17.24
CA ASN A 197 1.04 10.32 -18.42
C ASN A 197 2.12 11.18 -19.10
N GLU A 198 2.07 12.49 -18.93
CA GLU A 198 2.99 13.47 -19.52
C GLU A 198 4.28 13.60 -18.72
N LEU A 199 4.36 12.94 -17.54
CA LEU A 199 5.47 13.06 -16.59
C LEU A 199 5.73 14.54 -16.20
N SER A 200 4.65 15.32 -16.07
CA SER A 200 4.72 16.76 -15.80
C SER A 200 5.41 17.08 -14.49
N ASN A 201 5.28 16.18 -13.52
CA ASN A 201 5.76 16.38 -12.16
C ASN A 201 5.17 17.66 -11.50
N ASP A 202 3.99 18.05 -11.92
CA ASP A 202 3.29 19.22 -11.42
C ASP A 202 2.79 19.01 -9.98
N TYR A 203 2.85 20.07 -9.20
CA TYR A 203 2.28 20.04 -7.86
C TYR A 203 0.76 19.90 -7.89
N VAL A 204 0.23 19.06 -7.01
CA VAL A 204 -1.21 19.03 -6.74
C VAL A 204 -1.62 20.37 -6.12
N ARG A 205 -2.30 21.23 -6.87
CA ARG A 205 -2.78 22.54 -6.42
C ARG A 205 -4.29 22.53 -6.30
N THR A 206 -4.80 23.10 -5.24
CA THR A 206 -6.23 23.31 -5.03
C THR A 206 -6.46 24.68 -4.40
N THR A 207 -7.67 25.23 -4.55
CA THR A 207 -8.11 26.45 -3.88
C THR A 207 -8.50 26.23 -2.41
N LYS A 208 -8.49 24.97 -1.95
CA LYS A 208 -8.82 24.58 -0.57
C LYS A 208 -7.69 24.94 0.40
N LYS A 209 -7.96 24.78 1.71
CA LYS A 209 -6.96 24.90 2.76
C LYS A 209 -5.68 24.14 2.38
N LYS A 210 -4.53 24.74 2.63
CA LYS A 210 -3.23 24.08 2.42
C LYS A 210 -3.06 22.93 3.39
N ILE A 211 -2.73 21.77 2.85
CA ILE A 211 -2.48 20.52 3.57
C ILE A 211 -1.09 20.03 3.16
N ARG A 212 -0.13 20.11 4.09
CA ARG A 212 1.18 19.46 3.99
C ARG A 212 1.11 18.19 4.80
N SER A 213 1.04 17.05 4.13
CA SER A 213 0.65 15.78 4.75
C SER A 213 1.54 15.36 5.93
N GLN A 214 2.84 15.59 5.89
CA GLN A 214 3.73 15.23 7.01
C GLN A 214 3.40 16.03 8.27
N VAL A 215 3.10 17.33 8.13
CA VAL A 215 2.69 18.18 9.25
C VAL A 215 1.32 17.77 9.78
N GLU A 216 0.36 17.53 8.90
CA GLU A 216 -0.99 17.16 9.32
C GLU A 216 -1.04 15.73 9.92
N THR A 217 -0.20 14.79 9.45
CA THR A 217 -0.05 13.48 10.07
C THR A 217 0.53 13.60 11.48
N TYR A 218 1.56 14.44 11.67
CA TYR A 218 2.07 14.72 13.01
C TYR A 218 0.99 15.29 13.92
N ASN A 219 0.25 16.29 13.46
CA ASN A 219 -0.84 16.92 14.23
C ASN A 219 -1.93 15.91 14.58
N TYR A 220 -2.29 15.02 13.65
CA TYR A 220 -3.27 13.96 13.85
C TYR A 220 -2.83 12.99 14.95
N LEU A 221 -1.60 12.48 14.89
CA LEU A 221 -1.05 11.56 15.87
C LEU A 221 -0.83 12.25 17.23
N TYR A 222 -0.33 13.49 17.23
CA TYR A 222 -0.14 14.26 18.45
C TYR A 222 -1.45 14.46 19.23
N LYS A 223 -2.55 14.77 18.53
CA LYS A 223 -3.88 14.90 19.16
C LYS A 223 -4.32 13.61 19.85
N LYS A 224 -4.03 12.46 19.26
CA LYS A 224 -4.37 11.15 19.85
C LYS A 224 -3.58 10.83 21.13
N THR A 225 -2.41 11.43 21.33
CA THR A 225 -1.61 11.23 22.54
C THR A 225 -1.99 12.17 23.68
N GLN A 226 -2.84 13.18 23.40
CA GLN A 226 -3.31 14.09 24.46
C GLN A 226 -4.46 13.42 25.23
N PRO A 227 -4.48 13.55 26.57
CA PRO A 227 -5.61 13.08 27.35
C PRO A 227 -6.90 13.81 26.91
N GLU A 228 -7.99 13.08 26.78
CA GLU A 228 -9.31 13.69 26.59
C GLU A 228 -9.58 14.66 27.73
N LYS A 229 -9.86 15.92 27.39
CA LYS A 229 -10.20 16.97 28.35
C LYS A 229 -11.66 16.84 28.77
#